data_c2c0bee5c9a7621fd785c1bdda5f21f2
#
_entry.id   c2c0bee5c9a7621fd785c1bdda5f21f2
#
_cell.length_a   1.000
_cell.length_b   1.000
_cell.length_c   1.000
_cell.angle_alpha   90.00
_cell.angle_beta   90.00
_cell.angle_gamma   90.00
#
_symmetry.space_group_name_H-M   'P 1'
#
loop_
_entity.id
_entity.type
_entity.pdbx_description
1 polymer ?
#
loop_
_entity_poly.entity_id
_entity_poly.type
_entity_poly.pdbx_seq_one_letter_code
_entity_poly.pdbx_strand_id
1 'polypeptide(L)'
;MVDLINWSQSEECRFSVNDLKAICHITGGGLSNLLRLHETLGWEISSPLSVHPEFTWLAELGAVETWEMYRTFNMGCGMIIAVSAPHANEILTWLQGKMAGVEIIGKVTNDGRKVIHKPLSLEYTHY
;
A
#
# COMPACT_ATOMS: atom_id res chain seq x y z
N MET A 1 -12.97 -4.35 4.32
CA MET A 1 -12.62 -3.13 5.09
C MET A 1 -13.64 -2.82 6.17
N VAL A 2 -14.92 -2.84 5.88
CA VAL A 2 -15.98 -2.66 6.90
C VAL A 2 -15.86 -3.68 8.02
N ASP A 3 -15.61 -4.93 7.70
CA ASP A 3 -15.43 -6.00 8.70
C ASP A 3 -14.20 -5.76 9.60
N LEU A 4 -13.12 -5.23 9.05
CA LEU A 4 -11.93 -4.87 9.83
C LEU A 4 -12.24 -3.75 10.82
N ILE A 5 -12.95 -2.72 10.39
CA ILE A 5 -13.37 -1.60 11.24
C ILE A 5 -14.30 -2.10 12.36
N ASN A 6 -15.29 -2.91 12.01
CA ASN A 6 -16.22 -3.48 12.98
C ASN A 6 -15.49 -4.36 14.00
N TRP A 7 -14.54 -5.18 13.54
CA TRP A 7 -13.77 -6.03 14.45
C TRP A 7 -12.86 -5.21 15.36
N SER A 8 -12.25 -4.13 14.86
CA SER A 8 -11.40 -3.25 15.66
C SER A 8 -12.14 -2.54 16.80
N GLN A 9 -13.48 -2.48 16.72
CA GLN A 9 -14.35 -1.91 17.75
C GLN A 9 -14.91 -2.98 18.71
N SER A 10 -14.63 -4.26 18.48
CA SER A 10 -15.10 -5.34 19.34
C SER A 10 -14.23 -5.48 20.59
N GLU A 11 -14.79 -6.04 21.67
CA GLU A 11 -14.06 -6.27 22.92
C GLU A 11 -12.96 -7.34 22.79
N GLU A 12 -13.04 -8.21 21.78
CA GLU A 12 -12.05 -9.26 21.51
C GLU A 12 -10.81 -8.74 20.78
N CYS A 13 -10.89 -7.55 20.21
CA CYS A 13 -9.81 -6.98 19.44
C CYS A 13 -8.76 -6.33 20.35
N ARG A 14 -7.47 -6.63 20.10
CA ARG A 14 -6.32 -6.08 20.84
C ARG A 14 -5.85 -4.73 20.32
N PHE A 15 -6.38 -4.26 19.19
CA PHE A 15 -6.12 -2.93 18.66
C PHE A 15 -7.43 -2.16 18.51
N SER A 16 -7.35 -0.83 18.42
CA SER A 16 -8.52 0.03 18.25
C SER A 16 -8.64 0.51 16.80
N VAL A 17 -9.79 1.07 16.44
CA VAL A 17 -9.97 1.73 15.16
C VAL A 17 -8.96 2.87 14.94
N ASN A 18 -8.45 3.46 16.02
CA ASN A 18 -7.41 4.49 15.97
C ASN A 18 -6.05 3.98 15.50
N ASP A 19 -5.83 2.66 15.52
CA ASP A 19 -4.62 2.04 14.97
C ASP A 19 -4.68 1.89 13.45
N LEU A 20 -5.86 2.04 12.84
CA LEU A 20 -6.05 2.16 11.40
C LEU A 20 -5.84 3.63 11.00
N LYS A 21 -4.66 3.97 10.52
CA LYS A 21 -4.25 5.37 10.29
C LYS A 21 -4.71 5.93 8.96
N ALA A 22 -4.66 5.13 7.91
CA ALA A 22 -5.06 5.56 6.57
C ALA A 22 -5.41 4.36 5.70
N ILE A 23 -6.26 4.60 4.72
CA ILE A 23 -6.66 3.62 3.70
C ILE A 23 -6.52 4.31 2.35
N CYS A 24 -5.80 3.69 1.43
CA CYS A 24 -5.62 4.19 0.07
C CYS A 24 -6.06 3.13 -0.94
N HIS A 25 -7.02 3.47 -1.76
CA HIS A 25 -7.35 2.70 -2.95
C HIS A 25 -6.40 3.12 -4.08
N ILE A 26 -5.61 2.18 -4.59
CA ILE A 26 -4.65 2.43 -5.64
C ILE A 26 -5.34 2.32 -7.00
N THR A 27 -5.59 3.47 -7.60
CA THR A 27 -6.28 3.62 -8.88
C THR A 27 -5.36 4.27 -9.92
N GLY A 28 -5.91 4.99 -10.89
CA GLY A 28 -5.14 5.84 -11.79
C GLY A 28 -4.27 6.81 -11.00
N GLY A 29 -2.98 6.81 -11.27
CA GLY A 29 -1.96 7.46 -10.44
C GLY A 29 -1.07 6.46 -9.71
N GLY A 30 -1.41 5.17 -9.69
CA GLY A 30 -0.58 4.11 -9.12
C GLY A 30 -0.11 4.41 -7.70
N LEU A 31 1.15 4.14 -7.40
CA LEU A 31 1.73 4.38 -6.08
C LEU A 31 1.72 5.85 -5.65
N SER A 32 1.71 6.79 -6.60
CA SER A 32 1.64 8.21 -6.26
C SER A 32 0.36 8.61 -5.52
N ASN A 33 -0.68 7.77 -5.56
CA ASN A 33 -1.90 7.97 -4.77
C ASN A 33 -1.63 8.08 -3.26
N LEU A 34 -0.58 7.44 -2.75
CA LEU A 34 -0.19 7.53 -1.34
C LEU A 34 0.13 8.97 -0.91
N LEU A 35 0.59 9.82 -1.83
CA LEU A 35 0.90 11.22 -1.55
C LEU A 35 -0.33 12.06 -1.17
N ARG A 36 -1.53 11.56 -1.42
CA ARG A 36 -2.78 12.21 -1.01
C ARG A 36 -3.08 12.07 0.48
N LEU A 37 -2.47 11.07 1.12
CA LEU A 37 -2.83 10.72 2.50
C LEU A 37 -2.24 11.66 3.54
N HIS A 38 -1.11 12.32 3.22
CA HIS A 38 -0.46 13.24 4.15
C HIS A 38 0.43 14.24 3.41
N GLU A 39 0.54 15.45 3.96
CA GLU A 39 1.27 16.56 3.33
C GLU A 39 2.79 16.49 3.50
N THR A 40 3.27 15.79 4.53
CA THR A 40 4.69 15.80 4.90
C THR A 40 5.33 14.42 5.04
N LEU A 41 4.53 13.36 5.19
CA LEU A 41 5.04 12.01 5.40
C LEU A 41 5.44 11.32 4.10
N GLY A 42 6.44 10.46 4.19
CA GLY A 42 6.90 9.59 3.11
C GLY A 42 6.39 8.16 3.26
N TRP A 43 6.49 7.42 2.18
CA TRP A 43 6.03 6.04 2.05
C TRP A 43 7.15 5.20 1.43
N GLU A 44 7.62 4.21 2.15
CA GLU A 44 8.68 3.33 1.70
C GLU A 44 8.14 1.94 1.43
N ILE A 45 8.16 1.51 0.18
CA ILE A 45 7.78 0.17 -0.24
C ILE A 45 9.06 -0.66 -0.37
N SER A 46 9.30 -1.54 0.58
CA SER A 46 10.50 -2.38 0.66
C SER A 46 10.26 -3.84 0.27
N SER A 47 9.03 -4.32 0.43
CA SER A 47 8.61 -5.70 0.14
C SER A 47 7.30 -5.69 -0.64
N PRO A 48 7.29 -5.24 -1.91
CA PRO A 48 6.06 -5.11 -2.69
C PRO A 48 5.42 -6.46 -2.95
N LEU A 49 4.10 -6.44 -3.19
CA LEU A 49 3.40 -7.61 -3.70
C LEU A 49 3.93 -8.01 -5.08
N SER A 50 3.80 -9.29 -5.42
CA SER A 50 4.14 -9.79 -6.75
C SER A 50 3.26 -9.12 -7.80
N VAL A 51 3.90 -8.68 -8.89
CA VAL A 51 3.20 -8.08 -10.03
C VAL A 51 2.48 -9.17 -10.81
N HIS A 52 1.21 -8.94 -11.16
CA HIS A 52 0.45 -9.86 -11.98
C HIS A 52 0.97 -9.88 -13.43
N PRO A 53 0.97 -11.05 -14.12
CA PRO A 53 1.49 -11.17 -15.48
C PRO A 53 0.89 -10.20 -16.50
N GLU A 54 -0.36 -9.79 -16.30
CA GLU A 54 -1.07 -8.86 -17.16
C GLU A 54 -0.36 -7.50 -17.27
N PHE A 55 0.22 -7.03 -16.16
CA PHE A 55 0.95 -5.75 -16.16
C PHE A 55 2.26 -5.84 -16.91
N THR A 56 2.98 -6.97 -16.79
CA THR A 56 4.19 -7.22 -17.56
C THR A 56 3.87 -7.23 -19.05
N TRP A 57 2.82 -7.93 -19.43
CA TRP A 57 2.36 -7.99 -20.82
C TRP A 57 1.97 -6.60 -21.37
N LEU A 58 1.23 -5.80 -20.58
CA LEU A 58 0.87 -4.43 -20.97
C LEU A 58 2.10 -3.54 -21.16
N ALA A 59 3.08 -3.66 -20.27
CA ALA A 59 4.32 -2.87 -20.36
C ALA A 59 5.10 -3.20 -21.63
N GLU A 60 5.22 -4.48 -21.96
CA GLU A 60 5.90 -4.94 -23.17
C GLU A 60 5.15 -4.51 -24.43
N LEU A 61 3.84 -4.73 -24.49
CA LEU A 61 3.00 -4.37 -25.63
C LEU A 61 3.00 -2.88 -25.93
N GLY A 62 2.95 -2.05 -24.90
CA GLY A 62 2.92 -0.60 -25.01
C GLY A 62 4.29 0.06 -24.99
N ALA A 63 5.37 -0.72 -24.82
CA ALA A 63 6.73 -0.20 -24.58
C ALA A 63 6.75 0.87 -23.46
N VAL A 64 6.04 0.60 -22.35
CA VAL A 64 5.88 1.55 -21.25
C VAL A 64 7.00 1.34 -20.23
N GLU A 65 7.67 2.43 -19.87
CA GLU A 65 8.72 2.42 -18.86
C GLU A 65 8.19 1.99 -17.49
N THR A 66 9.02 1.30 -16.71
CA THR A 66 8.65 0.79 -15.37
C THR A 66 8.16 1.91 -14.45
N TRP A 67 8.79 3.07 -14.47
CA TRP A 67 8.37 4.22 -13.66
C TRP A 67 6.95 4.65 -14.00
N GLU A 68 6.60 4.71 -15.28
CA GLU A 68 5.25 5.07 -15.73
C GLU A 68 4.21 3.99 -15.43
N MET A 69 4.61 2.71 -15.48
CA MET A 69 3.72 1.61 -15.10
C MET A 69 3.26 1.73 -13.65
N TYR A 70 4.19 1.95 -12.71
CA TYR A 70 3.87 2.10 -11.29
C TYR A 70 3.20 3.44 -10.94
N ARG A 71 3.32 4.43 -11.82
CA ARG A 71 2.62 5.70 -11.70
C ARG A 71 1.20 5.63 -12.22
N THR A 72 0.92 4.74 -13.16
CA THR A 72 -0.38 4.65 -13.83
C THR A 72 -1.25 3.52 -13.27
N PHE A 73 -0.64 2.37 -12.98
CA PHE A 73 -1.35 1.16 -12.57
C PHE A 73 -1.06 0.80 -11.11
N ASN A 74 -1.97 0.02 -10.51
CA ASN A 74 -1.77 -0.49 -9.16
C ASN A 74 -0.77 -1.66 -9.08
N MET A 75 -0.37 -2.21 -10.20
CA MET A 75 0.60 -3.31 -10.33
C MET A 75 0.27 -4.54 -9.47
N GLY A 76 -1.03 -4.78 -9.23
CA GLY A 76 -1.52 -5.89 -8.39
C GLY A 76 -1.77 -5.51 -6.92
N CYS A 77 -1.44 -4.29 -6.52
CA CYS A 77 -1.69 -3.79 -5.16
C CYS A 77 -2.85 -2.78 -5.19
N GLY A 78 -4.09 -3.28 -5.12
CA GLY A 78 -5.29 -2.45 -5.26
C GLY A 78 -5.61 -1.58 -4.05
N MET A 79 -5.14 -1.94 -2.86
CA MET A 79 -5.42 -1.21 -1.63
C MET A 79 -4.23 -1.27 -0.67
N ILE A 80 -3.91 -0.15 -0.06
CA ILE A 80 -2.87 -0.04 0.97
C ILE A 80 -3.50 0.54 2.23
N ILE A 81 -3.18 -0.06 3.37
CA ILE A 81 -3.63 0.36 4.69
C ILE A 81 -2.41 0.73 5.52
N ALA A 82 -2.40 1.92 6.09
CA ALA A 82 -1.40 2.31 7.07
C ALA A 82 -1.96 2.05 8.48
N VAL A 83 -1.18 1.38 9.30
CA VAL A 83 -1.57 0.97 10.65
C VAL A 83 -0.48 1.28 11.66
N SER A 84 -0.83 1.29 12.94
CA SER A 84 0.13 1.43 14.04
C SER A 84 1.10 0.25 14.04
N ALA A 85 2.41 0.53 14.06
CA ALA A 85 3.45 -0.49 14.01
C ALA A 85 3.31 -1.60 15.06
N PRO A 86 2.98 -1.31 16.34
CA PRO A 86 2.80 -2.36 17.36
C PRO A 86 1.70 -3.38 17.05
N HIS A 87 0.72 -3.02 16.23
CA HIS A 87 -0.43 -3.87 15.88
C HIS A 87 -0.41 -4.39 14.45
N ALA A 88 0.64 -4.08 13.68
CA ALA A 88 0.72 -4.43 12.26
C ALA A 88 0.60 -5.94 12.01
N ASN A 89 1.32 -6.75 12.77
CA ASN A 89 1.29 -8.21 12.62
C ASN A 89 -0.06 -8.82 13.01
N GLU A 90 -0.73 -8.27 13.99
CA GLU A 90 -2.04 -8.71 14.45
C GLU A 90 -3.11 -8.42 13.39
N ILE A 91 -3.08 -7.23 12.82
CA ILE A 91 -3.96 -6.84 11.72
C ILE A 91 -3.67 -7.68 10.47
N LEU A 92 -2.41 -7.91 10.15
CA LEU A 92 -2.00 -8.78 9.05
C LEU A 92 -2.58 -10.19 9.20
N THR A 93 -2.42 -10.80 10.37
CA THR A 93 -2.93 -12.14 10.66
C THR A 93 -4.45 -12.22 10.48
N TRP A 94 -5.16 -11.22 10.98
CA TRP A 94 -6.61 -11.17 10.83
C TRP A 94 -7.02 -11.06 9.35
N LEU A 95 -6.38 -10.18 8.59
CA LEU A 95 -6.66 -9.99 7.17
C LEU A 95 -6.33 -11.22 6.34
N GLN A 96 -5.21 -11.90 6.62
CA GLN A 96 -4.82 -13.14 5.95
C GLN A 96 -5.83 -14.27 6.17
N GLY A 97 -6.54 -14.26 7.29
CA GLY A 97 -7.65 -15.17 7.55
C GLY A 97 -8.92 -14.87 6.73
N LYS A 98 -9.02 -13.69 6.14
CA LYS A 98 -10.19 -13.23 5.36
C LYS A 98 -9.93 -13.21 3.86
N MET A 99 -8.71 -12.97 3.42
CA MET A 99 -8.35 -12.85 2.01
C MET A 99 -6.90 -13.25 1.77
N ALA A 100 -6.61 -13.75 0.57
CA ALA A 100 -5.26 -14.08 0.15
C ALA A 100 -4.51 -12.82 -0.32
N GLY A 101 -3.17 -12.89 -0.34
CA GLY A 101 -2.31 -11.87 -0.92
C GLY A 101 -2.13 -10.62 -0.07
N VAL A 102 -2.42 -10.69 1.22
CA VAL A 102 -2.17 -9.58 2.16
C VAL A 102 -0.78 -9.72 2.75
N GLU A 103 0.03 -8.66 2.64
CA GLU A 103 1.40 -8.62 3.14
C GLU A 103 1.73 -7.24 3.72
N ILE A 104 2.70 -7.19 4.61
CA ILE A 104 3.33 -5.92 5.01
C ILE A 104 4.33 -5.56 3.92
N ILE A 105 4.04 -4.50 3.16
CA ILE A 105 4.83 -4.11 1.99
C ILE A 105 5.85 -3.00 2.28
N GLY A 106 5.76 -2.34 3.42
CA GLY A 106 6.64 -1.23 3.74
C GLY A 106 6.24 -0.48 4.99
N LYS A 107 6.68 0.76 5.07
CA LYS A 107 6.45 1.62 6.23
C LYS A 107 6.25 3.08 5.84
N VAL A 108 5.61 3.82 6.73
CA VAL A 108 5.55 5.28 6.67
C VAL A 108 6.85 5.86 7.24
N THR A 109 7.38 6.90 6.60
CA THR A 109 8.61 7.56 7.00
C THR A 109 8.38 9.05 7.29
N ASN A 110 9.33 9.68 7.95
CA ASN A 110 9.28 11.11 8.28
C ASN A 110 10.45 11.88 7.64
N ASP A 111 10.86 11.49 6.45
CA ASP A 111 11.98 12.06 5.71
C ASP A 111 11.55 12.82 4.44
N GLY A 112 10.34 13.34 4.43
CA GLY A 112 9.76 14.13 3.36
C GLY A 112 8.63 13.42 2.61
N ARG A 113 7.79 14.22 1.95
CA ARG A 113 6.63 13.76 1.18
C ARG A 113 7.05 13.12 -0.13
N LYS A 114 7.20 11.80 -0.13
CA LYS A 114 7.59 10.99 -1.29
C LYS A 114 7.13 9.55 -1.14
N VAL A 115 7.04 8.85 -2.25
CA VAL A 115 6.87 7.40 -2.28
C VAL A 115 8.13 6.80 -2.90
N ILE A 116 8.76 5.87 -2.21
CA ILE A 116 9.95 5.16 -2.68
C ILE A 116 9.62 3.68 -2.82
N HIS A 117 9.81 3.13 -4.01
CA HIS A 117 9.79 1.70 -4.27
C HIS A 117 11.24 1.20 -4.29
N LYS A 118 11.71 0.71 -3.16
CA LYS A 118 13.13 0.35 -2.97
C LYS A 118 13.68 -0.66 -3.97
N PRO A 119 13.01 -1.81 -4.19
CA PRO A 119 13.56 -2.83 -5.08
C PRO A 119 13.83 -2.36 -6.50
N LEU A 120 13.07 -1.39 -7.00
CA LEU A 120 13.20 -0.85 -8.35
C LEU A 120 13.80 0.55 -8.39
N SER A 121 14.16 1.12 -7.24
CA SER A 121 14.70 2.49 -7.12
C SER A 121 13.79 3.55 -7.77
N LEU A 122 12.47 3.41 -7.60
CA LEU A 122 11.51 4.37 -8.10
C LEU A 122 11.15 5.38 -7.02
N GLU A 123 11.01 6.64 -7.40
CA GLU A 123 10.61 7.72 -6.48
C GLU A 123 9.51 8.57 -7.13
N TYR A 124 8.48 8.91 -6.33
CA TYR A 124 7.39 9.78 -6.74
C TYR A 124 7.22 10.90 -5.71
N THR A 125 7.23 12.13 -6.16
CA THR A 125 7.06 13.33 -5.33
C THR A 125 5.78 14.11 -5.67
N HIS A 126 5.12 13.71 -6.76
CA HIS A 126 3.86 14.30 -7.23
C HIS A 126 2.94 13.19 -7.74
N TYR A 127 1.64 13.45 -7.67
CA TYR A 127 0.65 12.56 -8.25
C TYR A 127 -0.17 13.26 -9.34
#